data_e8b787417d2c8c0541f3981f0db75455
#
_entry.id   e8b787417d2c8c0541f3981f0db75455
#
_cell.length_a   1.000
_cell.length_b   1.000
_cell.length_c   1.000
_cell.angle_alpha   90.00
_cell.angle_beta   90.00
_cell.angle_gamma   90.00
#
_symmetry.space_group_name_H-M   'P 1'
#
loop_
_entity.id
_entity.type
_entity.pdbx_description
1 polymer ?
#
loop_
_entity_poly.entity_id
_entity_poly.type
_entity_poly.pdbx_seq_one_letter_code
_entity_poly.pdbx_strand_id
1 'polypeptide(L)'
;ATIMHAIWNAMVKHHPDKAIAVLAIVLGHIPLALICILYFPLPGKESLPYIIASVLAHQGYQWYMLNSYKVGEYTNVYPIFRGFGPLLATLISIIFLGVVFKIATLVSILLICAGIMFLGLFGSKNQNQIEIIKYSLLTGSFIGLYSLIDGYGARVSTSAISYISFSFLFSALVFPIILKLNKHENIFSKVFKDAKMIFWVGGSISFIIYVIVVWGFTKAPIPLVAALRETSIFFSIFIGYFFLKETINLKKIISIVLIVIGVIGIKLF
;
A
#
# COMPACT_ATOMS: atom_id res chain seq x y z
N ALA A 1 -5.48 9.94 -7.67
CA ALA A 1 -4.67 8.95 -6.94
C ALA A 1 -5.38 7.58 -6.87
N THR A 2 -6.65 7.50 -6.45
CA THR A 2 -7.37 6.25 -6.17
C THR A 2 -7.59 5.35 -7.39
N ILE A 3 -8.01 5.90 -8.55
CA ILE A 3 -8.19 5.15 -9.81
C ILE A 3 -6.85 4.59 -10.31
N MET A 4 -5.81 5.40 -10.31
CA MET A 4 -4.46 5.00 -10.71
C MET A 4 -3.93 3.85 -9.82
N HIS A 5 -4.31 3.86 -8.53
CA HIS A 5 -3.95 2.79 -7.60
C HIS A 5 -4.61 1.45 -7.99
N ALA A 6 -5.86 1.47 -8.46
CA ALA A 6 -6.54 0.29 -8.95
C ALA A 6 -5.89 -0.26 -10.25
N ILE A 7 -5.43 0.62 -11.14
CA ILE A 7 -4.82 0.24 -12.41
C ILE A 7 -3.52 -0.56 -12.20
N TRP A 8 -2.54 -0.02 -11.46
CA TRP A 8 -1.28 -0.74 -11.30
C TRP A 8 -1.44 -2.04 -10.51
N ASN A 9 -2.35 -2.09 -9.53
CA ASN A 9 -2.67 -3.34 -8.82
C ASN A 9 -3.28 -4.38 -9.77
N ALA A 10 -4.15 -3.98 -10.69
CA ALA A 10 -4.69 -4.88 -11.71
C ALA A 10 -3.58 -5.44 -12.62
N MET A 11 -2.58 -4.62 -13.00
CA MET A 11 -1.45 -5.08 -13.79
C MET A 11 -0.64 -6.16 -13.06
N VAL A 12 -0.38 -5.99 -11.75
CA VAL A 12 0.30 -7.01 -10.93
C VAL A 12 -0.56 -8.26 -10.78
N LYS A 13 -1.88 -8.11 -10.61
CA LYS A 13 -2.83 -9.22 -10.46
C LYS A 13 -2.81 -10.13 -11.70
N HIS A 14 -2.76 -9.57 -12.90
CA HIS A 14 -2.81 -10.34 -14.15
C HIS A 14 -1.49 -11.00 -14.54
N HIS A 15 -0.37 -10.56 -13.98
CA HIS A 15 0.93 -11.15 -14.32
C HIS A 15 1.07 -12.56 -13.69
N PRO A 16 1.53 -13.58 -14.44
CA PRO A 16 1.66 -14.95 -13.94
C PRO A 16 2.65 -15.06 -12.79
N ASP A 17 3.81 -14.40 -12.89
CA ASP A 17 4.83 -14.38 -11.83
C ASP A 17 4.67 -13.09 -10.99
N LYS A 18 4.08 -13.23 -9.79
CA LYS A 18 3.84 -12.09 -8.87
C LYS A 18 5.13 -11.48 -8.35
N ALA A 19 6.19 -12.28 -8.17
CA ALA A 19 7.48 -11.79 -7.70
C ALA A 19 8.12 -10.86 -8.74
N ILE A 20 8.08 -11.25 -10.01
CA ILE A 20 8.58 -10.43 -11.12
C ILE A 20 7.72 -9.17 -11.30
N ALA A 21 6.39 -9.27 -11.17
CA ALA A 21 5.51 -8.11 -11.26
C ALA A 21 5.78 -7.08 -10.14
N VAL A 22 5.92 -7.54 -8.88
CA VAL A 22 6.26 -6.64 -7.77
C VAL A 22 7.65 -6.05 -7.96
N LEU A 23 8.64 -6.86 -8.38
CA LEU A 23 9.98 -6.36 -8.69
C LEU A 23 9.95 -5.29 -9.78
N ALA A 24 9.14 -5.48 -10.82
CA ALA A 24 8.99 -4.51 -11.90
C ALA A 24 8.43 -3.17 -11.40
N ILE A 25 7.45 -3.18 -10.47
CA ILE A 25 6.97 -1.96 -9.81
C ILE A 25 8.10 -1.28 -9.03
N VAL A 26 8.82 -2.04 -8.20
CA VAL A 26 9.87 -1.51 -7.32
C VAL A 26 11.02 -0.89 -8.14
N LEU A 27 11.49 -1.58 -9.18
CA LEU A 27 12.52 -1.05 -10.08
C LEU A 27 12.01 0.11 -10.92
N GLY A 28 10.72 0.11 -11.28
CA GLY A 28 10.08 1.17 -12.04
C GLY A 28 9.91 2.49 -11.28
N HIS A 29 10.17 2.51 -9.96
CA HIS A 29 10.29 3.75 -9.19
C HIS A 29 11.60 4.51 -9.51
N ILE A 30 12.67 3.80 -9.91
CA ILE A 30 14.03 4.37 -10.07
C ILE A 30 14.06 5.59 -11.01
N PRO A 31 13.49 5.56 -12.22
CA PRO A 31 13.60 6.70 -13.14
C PRO A 31 13.04 8.00 -12.55
N LEU A 32 11.83 7.94 -11.97
CA LEU A 32 11.21 9.11 -11.37
C LEU A 32 11.89 9.53 -10.06
N ALA A 33 12.35 8.57 -9.24
CA ALA A 33 13.09 8.86 -8.03
C ALA A 33 14.38 9.64 -8.34
N LEU A 34 15.14 9.21 -9.34
CA LEU A 34 16.37 9.92 -9.78
C LEU A 34 16.05 11.34 -10.28
N ILE A 35 15.00 11.51 -11.09
CA ILE A 35 14.57 12.83 -11.53
C ILE A 35 14.23 13.71 -10.31
N CYS A 36 13.43 13.21 -9.37
CA CYS A 36 13.07 13.97 -8.17
C CYS A 36 14.31 14.34 -7.31
N ILE A 37 15.27 13.43 -7.15
CA ILE A 37 16.51 13.71 -6.41
C ILE A 37 17.32 14.84 -7.03
N LEU A 38 17.29 14.98 -8.36
CA LEU A 38 18.02 16.05 -9.06
C LEU A 38 17.33 17.43 -8.93
N TYR A 39 15.99 17.47 -8.82
CA TYR A 39 15.24 18.73 -8.83
C TYR A 39 14.81 19.22 -7.44
N PHE A 40 14.76 18.37 -6.43
CA PHE A 40 14.32 18.75 -5.09
C PHE A 40 15.48 18.77 -4.10
N PRO A 41 15.41 19.61 -3.03
CA PRO A 41 16.44 19.63 -2.00
C PRO A 41 16.67 18.26 -1.37
N LEU A 42 17.93 17.93 -1.09
CA LEU A 42 18.27 16.66 -0.43
C LEU A 42 17.56 16.53 0.93
N PRO A 43 17.21 15.30 1.36
CA PRO A 43 16.58 15.08 2.65
C PRO A 43 17.53 15.47 3.78
N GLY A 44 17.01 16.15 4.82
CA GLY A 44 17.79 16.54 5.99
C GLY A 44 18.36 15.32 6.74
N LYS A 45 19.46 15.51 7.46
CA LYS A 45 20.13 14.44 8.22
C LYS A 45 19.21 13.76 9.24
N GLU A 46 18.28 14.53 9.83
CA GLU A 46 17.29 14.05 10.78
C GLU A 46 16.33 13.00 10.17
N SER A 47 16.16 13.02 8.84
CA SER A 47 15.30 12.07 8.16
C SER A 47 16.00 10.75 7.80
N LEU A 48 17.33 10.66 7.88
CA LEU A 48 18.09 9.45 7.51
C LEU A 48 17.68 8.18 8.29
N PRO A 49 17.47 8.22 9.61
CA PRO A 49 17.00 7.04 10.34
C PRO A 49 15.64 6.55 9.85
N TYR A 50 14.75 7.50 9.49
CA TYR A 50 13.43 7.17 8.93
C TYR A 50 13.52 6.59 7.53
N ILE A 51 14.46 7.04 6.68
CA ILE A 51 14.71 6.45 5.36
C ILE A 51 15.13 4.98 5.52
N ILE A 52 16.08 4.69 6.42
CA ILE A 52 16.53 3.32 6.68
C ILE A 52 15.38 2.45 7.19
N ALA A 53 14.63 2.94 8.18
CA ALA A 53 13.48 2.23 8.74
C ALA A 53 12.37 2.02 7.69
N SER A 54 12.12 3.01 6.84
CA SER A 54 11.18 2.93 5.73
C SER A 54 11.57 1.82 4.74
N VAL A 55 12.84 1.80 4.31
CA VAL A 55 13.35 0.74 3.43
C VAL A 55 13.09 -0.63 4.03
N LEU A 56 13.46 -0.86 5.30
CA LEU A 56 13.25 -2.15 5.97
C LEU A 56 11.76 -2.52 6.08
N ALA A 57 10.92 -1.57 6.43
CA ALA A 57 9.47 -1.79 6.53
C ALA A 57 8.85 -2.10 5.16
N HIS A 58 9.29 -1.43 4.10
CA HIS A 58 8.85 -1.72 2.73
C HIS A 58 9.30 -3.10 2.26
N GLN A 59 10.51 -3.59 2.65
CA GLN A 59 10.92 -4.96 2.34
C GLN A 59 10.00 -5.98 3.04
N GLY A 60 9.70 -5.77 4.32
CA GLY A 60 8.76 -6.61 5.06
C GLY A 60 7.38 -6.63 4.39
N TYR A 61 6.86 -5.47 4.03
CA TYR A 61 5.60 -5.35 3.28
C TYR A 61 5.63 -6.16 1.98
N GLN A 62 6.65 -5.97 1.14
CA GLN A 62 6.76 -6.65 -0.16
C GLN A 62 6.88 -8.17 0.02
N TRP A 63 7.67 -8.62 0.97
CA TRP A 63 7.86 -10.03 1.26
C TRP A 63 6.59 -10.73 1.75
N TYR A 64 5.91 -10.16 2.75
CA TYR A 64 4.68 -10.74 3.27
C TYR A 64 3.51 -10.63 2.29
N MET A 65 3.44 -9.58 1.50
CA MET A 65 2.48 -9.45 0.40
C MET A 65 2.64 -10.57 -0.63
N LEU A 66 3.88 -10.88 -1.06
CA LEU A 66 4.14 -12.00 -1.97
C LEU A 66 3.68 -13.34 -1.37
N ASN A 67 3.97 -13.57 -0.09
CA ASN A 67 3.55 -14.79 0.58
C ASN A 67 2.03 -14.87 0.76
N SER A 68 1.34 -13.74 1.03
CA SER A 68 -0.12 -13.72 1.08
C SER A 68 -0.75 -14.10 -0.27
N TYR A 69 -0.16 -13.66 -1.39
CA TYR A 69 -0.63 -14.01 -2.73
C TYR A 69 -0.33 -15.47 -3.14
N LYS A 70 0.62 -16.15 -2.47
CA LYS A 70 0.86 -17.58 -2.68
C LYS A 70 -0.19 -18.46 -2.01
N VAL A 71 -0.73 -18.04 -0.85
CA VAL A 71 -1.66 -18.83 -0.04
C VAL A 71 -3.12 -18.48 -0.27
N GLY A 72 -3.43 -17.30 -0.82
CA GLY A 72 -4.80 -16.83 -1.02
C GLY A 72 -5.02 -16.08 -2.31
N GLU A 73 -6.28 -16.06 -2.75
CA GLU A 73 -6.67 -15.25 -3.90
C GLU A 73 -6.56 -13.75 -3.59
N TYR A 74 -6.19 -12.96 -4.59
CA TYR A 74 -6.07 -11.52 -4.48
C TYR A 74 -7.30 -10.86 -3.86
N THR A 75 -8.50 -11.29 -4.29
CA THR A 75 -9.79 -10.75 -3.81
C THR A 75 -10.04 -10.98 -2.33
N ASN A 76 -9.34 -11.94 -1.70
CA ASN A 76 -9.46 -12.24 -0.27
C ASN A 76 -8.35 -11.56 0.52
N VAL A 77 -7.08 -11.74 0.12
CA VAL A 77 -5.93 -11.26 0.89
C VAL A 77 -5.79 -9.73 0.82
N TYR A 78 -6.03 -9.14 -0.36
CA TYR A 78 -5.83 -7.71 -0.59
C TYR A 78 -6.70 -6.83 0.32
N PRO A 79 -8.02 -7.04 0.46
CA PRO A 79 -8.83 -6.25 1.38
C PRO A 79 -8.41 -6.40 2.84
N ILE A 80 -8.00 -7.60 3.29
CA ILE A 80 -7.61 -7.80 4.69
C ILE A 80 -6.41 -6.91 5.03
N PHE A 81 -5.31 -6.98 4.28
CA PHE A 81 -4.13 -6.19 4.61
C PHE A 81 -4.32 -4.70 4.37
N ARG A 82 -5.16 -4.30 3.42
CA ARG A 82 -5.47 -2.90 3.16
C ARG A 82 -6.33 -2.28 4.26
N GLY A 83 -7.29 -3.03 4.81
CA GLY A 83 -8.09 -2.57 5.96
C GLY A 83 -7.31 -2.56 7.26
N PHE A 84 -6.41 -3.53 7.46
CA PHE A 84 -5.64 -3.64 8.70
C PHE A 84 -4.53 -2.57 8.82
N GLY A 85 -3.92 -2.14 7.72
CA GLY A 85 -2.85 -1.14 7.74
C GLY A 85 -3.24 0.18 8.43
N PRO A 86 -4.28 0.91 7.96
CA PRO A 86 -4.74 2.12 8.62
C PRO A 86 -5.26 1.90 10.03
N LEU A 87 -5.88 0.75 10.31
CA LEU A 87 -6.31 0.38 11.66
C LEU A 87 -5.12 0.35 12.61
N LEU A 88 -4.06 -0.38 12.25
CA LEU A 88 -2.85 -0.47 13.06
C LEU A 88 -2.15 0.88 13.20
N ALA A 89 -2.05 1.67 12.12
CA ALA A 89 -1.50 3.01 12.18
C ALA A 89 -2.28 3.91 13.16
N THR A 90 -3.62 3.78 13.20
CA THR A 90 -4.47 4.51 14.14
C THR A 90 -4.20 4.07 15.57
N LEU A 91 -4.15 2.76 15.83
CA LEU A 91 -3.89 2.21 17.17
C LEU A 91 -2.51 2.63 17.70
N ILE A 92 -1.47 2.52 16.89
CA ILE A 92 -0.12 2.96 17.27
C ILE A 92 -0.10 4.47 17.55
N SER A 93 -0.79 5.28 16.72
CA SER A 93 -0.85 6.73 16.91
C SER A 93 -1.52 7.12 18.22
N ILE A 94 -2.57 6.42 18.65
CA ILE A 94 -3.26 6.68 19.91
C ILE A 94 -2.39 6.22 21.09
N ILE A 95 -1.92 4.97 21.07
CA ILE A 95 -1.29 4.32 22.23
C ILE A 95 0.13 4.87 22.48
N PHE A 96 0.93 5.00 21.41
CA PHE A 96 2.37 5.30 21.53
C PHE A 96 2.72 6.74 21.18
N LEU A 97 1.91 7.43 20.36
CA LEU A 97 2.21 8.77 19.89
C LEU A 97 1.30 9.84 20.52
N GLY A 98 0.36 9.42 21.38
CA GLY A 98 -0.53 10.32 22.10
C GLY A 98 -1.47 11.14 21.20
N VAL A 99 -1.72 10.69 19.98
CA VAL A 99 -2.59 11.42 19.05
C VAL A 99 -4.04 11.26 19.50
N VAL A 100 -4.70 12.39 19.74
CA VAL A 100 -6.12 12.43 20.12
C VAL A 100 -6.95 12.71 18.87
N PHE A 101 -7.89 11.80 18.57
CA PHE A 101 -8.86 11.97 17.51
C PHE A 101 -10.21 12.36 18.10
N LYS A 102 -10.99 13.18 17.38
CA LYS A 102 -12.41 13.31 17.66
C LYS A 102 -13.07 11.92 17.50
N ILE A 103 -14.03 11.61 18.38
CA ILE A 103 -14.73 10.31 18.34
C ILE A 103 -15.32 10.02 16.96
N ALA A 104 -15.93 11.03 16.32
CA ALA A 104 -16.49 10.89 14.98
C ALA A 104 -15.45 10.52 13.92
N THR A 105 -14.24 11.11 13.97
CA THR A 105 -13.12 10.78 13.09
C THR A 105 -12.66 9.33 13.32
N LEU A 106 -12.53 8.92 14.59
CA LEU A 106 -12.13 7.55 14.94
C LEU A 106 -13.16 6.53 14.42
N VAL A 107 -14.44 6.75 14.68
CA VAL A 107 -15.53 5.89 14.18
C VAL A 107 -15.50 5.82 12.65
N SER A 108 -15.26 6.92 11.97
CA SER A 108 -15.16 6.97 10.51
C SER A 108 -13.99 6.13 9.98
N ILE A 109 -12.81 6.20 10.59
CA ILE A 109 -11.66 5.35 10.24
C ILE A 109 -12.00 3.87 10.47
N LEU A 110 -12.61 3.54 11.61
CA LEU A 110 -12.99 2.17 11.94
C LEU A 110 -14.02 1.60 10.95
N LEU A 111 -15.00 2.42 10.53
CA LEU A 111 -15.99 2.01 9.51
C LEU A 111 -15.34 1.69 8.16
N ILE A 112 -14.37 2.52 7.71
CA ILE A 112 -13.62 2.24 6.48
C ILE A 112 -12.86 0.92 6.62
N CYS A 113 -12.10 0.76 7.69
CA CYS A 113 -11.30 -0.45 7.92
C CYS A 113 -12.18 -1.71 8.02
N ALA A 114 -13.28 -1.63 8.79
CA ALA A 114 -14.22 -2.73 8.94
C ALA A 114 -14.89 -3.11 7.62
N GLY A 115 -15.34 -2.14 6.83
CA GLY A 115 -15.93 -2.37 5.52
C GLY A 115 -14.98 -3.09 4.57
N ILE A 116 -13.70 -2.69 4.57
CA ILE A 116 -12.67 -3.30 3.74
C ILE A 116 -12.33 -4.72 4.22
N MET A 117 -12.13 -4.91 5.52
CA MET A 117 -11.81 -6.22 6.09
C MET A 117 -12.98 -7.20 5.95
N PHE A 118 -14.22 -6.73 6.09
CA PHE A 118 -15.40 -7.55 5.87
C PHE A 118 -15.43 -8.17 4.47
N LEU A 119 -15.04 -7.40 3.45
CA LEU A 119 -14.94 -7.90 2.07
C LEU A 119 -13.94 -9.06 1.95
N GLY A 120 -12.79 -8.97 2.63
CA GLY A 120 -11.74 -10.00 2.57
C GLY A 120 -12.06 -11.24 3.40
N LEU A 121 -12.55 -11.07 4.63
CA LEU A 121 -12.78 -12.18 5.57
C LEU A 121 -13.93 -13.10 5.13
N PHE A 122 -14.95 -12.54 4.50
CA PHE A 122 -16.14 -13.30 4.09
C PHE A 122 -16.19 -13.63 2.59
N GLY A 123 -15.08 -13.39 1.87
CA GLY A 123 -15.02 -13.55 0.40
C GLY A 123 -15.03 -14.99 -0.09
N SER A 124 -14.39 -15.94 0.60
CA SER A 124 -14.27 -17.34 0.15
C SER A 124 -14.04 -18.30 1.32
N LYS A 125 -14.57 -19.52 1.18
CA LYS A 125 -14.25 -20.64 2.08
C LYS A 125 -13.00 -21.34 1.50
N ASN A 126 -11.83 -21.03 2.02
CA ASN A 126 -10.58 -21.65 1.60
C ASN A 126 -10.02 -22.57 2.70
N GLN A 127 -9.42 -23.69 2.33
CA GLN A 127 -8.83 -24.64 3.29
C GLN A 127 -7.68 -24.05 4.11
N ASN A 128 -6.99 -23.01 3.59
CA ASN A 128 -5.84 -22.34 4.22
C ASN A 128 -6.19 -20.99 4.84
N GLN A 129 -7.40 -20.82 5.39
CA GLN A 129 -7.86 -19.52 5.90
C GLN A 129 -6.96 -18.91 6.99
N ILE A 130 -6.35 -19.74 7.84
CA ILE A 130 -5.44 -19.29 8.91
C ILE A 130 -4.17 -18.64 8.29
N GLU A 131 -3.58 -19.27 7.28
CA GLU A 131 -2.38 -18.73 6.61
C GLU A 131 -2.70 -17.47 5.83
N ILE A 132 -3.86 -17.42 5.17
CA ILE A 132 -4.36 -16.22 4.48
C ILE A 132 -4.45 -15.06 5.46
N ILE A 133 -5.11 -15.25 6.61
CA ILE A 133 -5.24 -14.23 7.64
C ILE A 133 -3.87 -13.84 8.19
N LYS A 134 -3.02 -14.80 8.54
CA LYS A 134 -1.67 -14.56 9.09
C LYS A 134 -0.83 -13.68 8.17
N TYR A 135 -0.65 -14.08 6.90
CA TYR A 135 0.16 -13.32 5.96
C TYR A 135 -0.46 -11.97 5.61
N SER A 136 -1.79 -11.89 5.52
CA SER A 136 -2.48 -10.63 5.27
C SER A 136 -2.33 -9.65 6.45
N LEU A 137 -2.45 -10.12 7.69
CA LEU A 137 -2.23 -9.27 8.87
C LEU A 137 -0.78 -8.81 8.97
N LEU A 138 0.21 -9.69 8.72
CA LEU A 138 1.62 -9.30 8.68
C LEU A 138 1.87 -8.24 7.60
N THR A 139 1.32 -8.43 6.39
CA THR A 139 1.40 -7.43 5.32
C THR A 139 0.80 -6.10 5.76
N GLY A 140 -0.41 -6.12 6.34
CA GLY A 140 -1.08 -4.93 6.86
C GLY A 140 -0.33 -4.27 8.00
N SER A 141 0.34 -5.05 8.87
CA SER A 141 1.20 -4.52 9.93
C SER A 141 2.34 -3.69 9.34
N PHE A 142 3.02 -4.18 8.31
CA PHE A 142 4.06 -3.42 7.64
C PHE A 142 3.52 -2.21 6.89
N ILE A 143 2.26 -2.25 6.36
CA ILE A 143 1.60 -1.09 5.78
C ILE A 143 1.39 0.00 6.84
N GLY A 144 0.87 -0.34 8.00
CA GLY A 144 0.71 0.59 9.11
C GLY A 144 2.04 1.18 9.57
N LEU A 145 3.04 0.32 9.72
CA LEU A 145 4.37 0.68 10.18
C LEU A 145 5.07 1.64 9.21
N TYR A 146 5.20 1.29 7.92
CA TYR A 146 5.85 2.18 6.97
C TYR A 146 5.07 3.49 6.78
N SER A 147 3.73 3.47 6.87
CA SER A 147 2.95 4.70 6.76
C SER A 147 3.27 5.69 7.88
N LEU A 148 3.47 5.21 9.12
CA LEU A 148 3.90 6.05 10.24
C LEU A 148 5.34 6.53 10.05
N ILE A 149 6.27 5.62 9.72
CA ILE A 149 7.68 5.95 9.51
C ILE A 149 7.81 7.00 8.40
N ASP A 150 7.16 6.79 7.26
CA ASP A 150 7.21 7.70 6.11
C ASP A 150 6.54 9.04 6.43
N GLY A 151 5.44 9.01 7.18
CA GLY A 151 4.76 10.22 7.60
C GLY A 151 5.62 11.08 8.52
N TYR A 152 6.29 10.49 9.50
CA TYR A 152 7.20 11.23 10.39
C TYR A 152 8.49 11.61 9.67
N GLY A 153 9.10 10.71 8.91
CA GLY A 153 10.30 10.98 8.13
C GLY A 153 10.10 12.12 7.14
N ALA A 154 8.96 12.17 6.45
CA ALA A 154 8.63 13.26 5.54
C ALA A 154 8.41 14.60 6.24
N ARG A 155 7.92 14.62 7.49
CA ARG A 155 7.72 15.85 8.28
C ARG A 155 9.02 16.45 8.76
N VAL A 156 10.01 15.64 9.12
CA VAL A 156 11.34 16.11 9.56
C VAL A 156 12.29 16.32 8.39
N SER A 157 11.93 15.87 7.19
CA SER A 157 12.74 16.06 5.99
C SER A 157 12.55 17.44 5.38
N THR A 158 13.59 17.97 4.76
CA THR A 158 13.56 19.23 3.99
C THR A 158 12.53 19.17 2.85
N SER A 159 12.36 17.98 2.26
CA SER A 159 11.40 17.73 1.19
C SER A 159 10.82 16.32 1.33
N ALA A 160 9.49 16.22 1.41
CA ALA A 160 8.79 14.95 1.42
C ALA A 160 9.01 14.15 0.11
N ILE A 161 9.17 14.85 -1.02
CA ILE A 161 9.41 14.24 -2.33
C ILE A 161 10.80 13.59 -2.35
N SER A 162 11.83 14.30 -1.91
CA SER A 162 13.18 13.73 -1.82
C SER A 162 13.25 12.58 -0.83
N TYR A 163 12.60 12.72 0.34
CA TYR A 163 12.54 11.66 1.34
C TYR A 163 12.08 10.34 0.73
N ILE A 164 10.92 10.34 0.08
CA ILE A 164 10.36 9.09 -0.49
C ILE A 164 11.13 8.62 -1.71
N SER A 165 11.74 9.53 -2.48
CA SER A 165 12.59 9.19 -3.62
C SER A 165 13.83 8.40 -3.17
N PHE A 166 14.50 8.82 -2.10
CA PHE A 166 15.62 8.07 -1.52
C PHE A 166 15.15 6.74 -0.92
N SER A 167 14.03 6.71 -0.18
CA SER A 167 13.48 5.47 0.37
C SER A 167 13.18 4.44 -0.73
N PHE A 168 12.58 4.87 -1.84
CA PHE A 168 12.26 3.99 -2.95
C PHE A 168 13.48 3.57 -3.76
N LEU A 169 14.44 4.47 -3.94
CA LEU A 169 15.70 4.13 -4.60
C LEU A 169 16.45 3.03 -3.82
N PHE A 170 16.61 3.18 -2.50
CA PHE A 170 17.23 2.16 -1.66
C PHE A 170 16.39 0.88 -1.59
N SER A 171 15.06 0.96 -1.54
CA SER A 171 14.20 -0.22 -1.63
C SER A 171 14.41 -0.97 -2.95
N ALA A 172 14.60 -0.27 -4.06
CA ALA A 172 14.86 -0.88 -5.36
C ALA A 172 16.24 -1.55 -5.45
N LEU A 173 17.18 -1.17 -4.60
CA LEU A 173 18.49 -1.85 -4.49
C LEU A 173 18.41 -3.11 -3.61
N VAL A 174 17.62 -3.06 -2.52
CA VAL A 174 17.55 -4.15 -1.53
C VAL A 174 16.63 -5.29 -1.98
N PHE A 175 15.46 -4.99 -2.56
CA PHE A 175 14.47 -6.01 -2.90
C PHE A 175 14.96 -7.08 -3.89
N PRO A 176 15.72 -6.74 -4.97
CA PRO A 176 16.33 -7.75 -5.84
C PRO A 176 17.25 -8.71 -5.11
N ILE A 177 18.00 -8.24 -4.09
CA ILE A 177 18.90 -9.07 -3.28
C ILE A 177 18.07 -10.08 -2.50
N ILE A 178 16.97 -9.65 -1.86
CA ILE A 178 16.05 -10.54 -1.14
C ILE A 178 15.49 -11.62 -2.07
N LEU A 179 15.08 -11.28 -3.29
CA LEU A 179 14.57 -12.26 -4.25
C LEU A 179 15.66 -13.25 -4.67
N LYS A 180 16.89 -12.80 -4.93
CA LYS A 180 18.01 -13.69 -5.28
C LYS A 180 18.35 -14.66 -4.15
N LEU A 181 18.40 -14.18 -2.89
CA LEU A 181 18.63 -15.03 -1.72
C LEU A 181 17.51 -16.10 -1.57
N ASN A 182 16.32 -15.82 -2.04
CA ASN A 182 15.20 -16.77 -2.09
C ASN A 182 15.12 -17.56 -3.41
N LYS A 183 16.25 -17.72 -4.11
CA LYS A 183 16.43 -18.58 -5.29
C LYS A 183 15.59 -18.15 -6.52
N HIS A 184 15.20 -16.88 -6.61
CA HIS A 184 14.63 -16.35 -7.85
C HIS A 184 15.74 -16.03 -8.83
N GLU A 185 15.76 -16.73 -9.97
CA GLU A 185 16.78 -16.59 -11.01
C GLU A 185 16.33 -15.68 -12.15
N ASN A 186 17.32 -15.06 -12.83
CA ASN A 186 17.12 -14.26 -14.04
C ASN A 186 16.10 -13.11 -13.85
N ILE A 187 15.97 -12.58 -12.61
CA ILE A 187 14.92 -11.63 -12.23
C ILE A 187 14.92 -10.35 -13.09
N PHE A 188 16.10 -9.78 -13.39
CA PHE A 188 16.18 -8.57 -14.21
C PHE A 188 15.78 -8.84 -15.66
N SER A 189 16.27 -9.96 -16.25
CA SER A 189 15.90 -10.34 -17.60
C SER A 189 14.38 -10.55 -17.74
N LYS A 190 13.77 -11.23 -16.76
CA LYS A 190 12.32 -11.44 -16.72
C LYS A 190 11.54 -10.12 -16.60
N VAL A 191 12.00 -9.17 -15.79
CA VAL A 191 11.34 -7.86 -15.67
C VAL A 191 11.29 -7.16 -17.03
N PHE A 192 12.41 -7.08 -17.74
CA PHE A 192 12.48 -6.38 -19.03
C PHE A 192 11.87 -7.17 -20.20
N LYS A 193 11.75 -8.50 -20.11
CA LYS A 193 11.11 -9.36 -21.10
C LYS A 193 9.59 -9.42 -20.91
N ASP A 194 9.16 -9.76 -19.68
CA ASP A 194 7.79 -10.20 -19.42
C ASP A 194 6.95 -9.12 -18.69
N ALA A 195 7.60 -8.18 -17.97
CA ALA A 195 6.94 -7.18 -17.14
C ALA A 195 7.30 -5.73 -17.49
N LYS A 196 7.77 -5.45 -18.72
CA LYS A 196 8.23 -4.12 -19.17
C LYS A 196 7.15 -3.04 -19.00
N MET A 197 5.89 -3.35 -19.29
CA MET A 197 4.78 -2.41 -19.12
C MET A 197 4.52 -2.12 -17.64
N ILE A 198 4.65 -3.13 -16.78
CA ILE A 198 4.52 -2.97 -15.32
C ILE A 198 5.65 -2.09 -14.80
N PHE A 199 6.88 -2.28 -15.28
CA PHE A 199 8.03 -1.45 -14.92
C PHE A 199 7.77 0.03 -15.26
N TRP A 200 7.48 0.35 -16.50
CA TRP A 200 7.36 1.75 -16.94
C TRP A 200 6.06 2.41 -16.46
N VAL A 201 4.93 1.78 -16.69
CA VAL A 201 3.61 2.37 -16.38
C VAL A 201 3.23 2.13 -14.93
N GLY A 202 3.28 0.88 -14.49
CA GLY A 202 2.90 0.52 -13.12
C GLY A 202 3.80 1.15 -12.07
N GLY A 203 5.14 1.10 -12.28
CA GLY A 203 6.12 1.71 -11.38
C GLY A 203 5.97 3.23 -11.31
N SER A 204 5.86 3.92 -12.46
CA SER A 204 5.65 5.38 -12.47
C SER A 204 4.35 5.79 -11.78
N ILE A 205 3.25 5.11 -12.06
CA ILE A 205 1.96 5.36 -11.43
C ILE A 205 2.05 5.15 -9.92
N SER A 206 2.64 4.04 -9.48
CA SER A 206 2.83 3.71 -8.07
C SER A 206 3.67 4.77 -7.35
N PHE A 207 4.76 5.21 -7.94
CA PHE A 207 5.62 6.26 -7.42
C PHE A 207 4.86 7.57 -7.22
N ILE A 208 4.21 8.07 -8.27
CA ILE A 208 3.48 9.35 -8.24
C ILE A 208 2.40 9.34 -7.16
N ILE A 209 1.63 8.24 -7.09
CA ILE A 209 0.58 8.11 -6.07
C ILE A 209 1.16 8.16 -4.68
N TYR A 210 2.27 7.44 -4.44
CA TYR A 210 2.84 7.37 -3.11
C TYR A 210 3.50 8.68 -2.69
N VAL A 211 4.11 9.41 -3.62
CA VAL A 211 4.57 10.80 -3.38
C VAL A 211 3.43 11.69 -2.91
N ILE A 212 2.25 11.62 -3.56
CA ILE A 212 1.06 12.39 -3.16
C ILE A 212 0.60 11.99 -1.75
N VAL A 213 0.61 10.69 -1.43
CA VAL A 213 0.23 10.19 -0.10
C VAL A 213 1.19 10.69 0.98
N VAL A 214 2.50 10.58 0.75
CA VAL A 214 3.52 11.02 1.71
C VAL A 214 3.50 12.55 1.88
N TRP A 215 3.26 13.29 0.81
CA TRP A 215 2.98 14.72 0.92
C TRP A 215 1.73 14.99 1.77
N GLY A 216 0.66 14.22 1.58
CA GLY A 216 -0.55 14.29 2.40
C GLY A 216 -0.28 14.04 3.89
N PHE A 217 0.63 13.13 4.24
CA PHE A 217 1.05 12.88 5.62
C PHE A 217 1.70 14.11 6.27
N THR A 218 2.26 15.02 5.50
CA THR A 218 2.79 16.31 6.04
C THR A 218 1.69 17.34 6.31
N LYS A 219 0.47 17.16 5.80
CA LYS A 219 -0.64 18.12 5.87
C LYS A 219 -1.77 17.71 6.82
N ALA A 220 -1.88 16.40 7.13
CA ALA A 220 -2.96 15.86 7.94
C ALA A 220 -2.47 14.70 8.83
N PRO A 221 -3.24 14.26 9.83
CA PRO A 221 -2.92 13.06 10.61
C PRO A 221 -2.70 11.83 9.73
N ILE A 222 -1.59 11.12 9.97
CA ILE A 222 -1.17 9.98 9.15
C ILE A 222 -2.26 8.91 9.02
N PRO A 223 -2.94 8.48 10.12
CA PRO A 223 -4.00 7.50 10.03
C PRO A 223 -5.18 7.95 9.16
N LEU A 224 -5.51 9.24 9.19
CA LEU A 224 -6.58 9.81 8.39
C LEU A 224 -6.26 9.70 6.89
N VAL A 225 -5.07 10.14 6.48
CA VAL A 225 -4.61 10.04 5.09
C VAL A 225 -4.50 8.58 4.65
N ALA A 226 -4.01 7.69 5.54
CA ALA A 226 -3.94 6.27 5.27
C ALA A 226 -5.33 5.66 5.05
N ALA A 227 -6.32 5.98 5.90
CA ALA A 227 -7.69 5.49 5.72
C ALA A 227 -8.33 6.02 4.43
N LEU A 228 -8.14 7.31 4.11
CA LEU A 228 -8.63 7.88 2.86
C LEU A 228 -7.99 7.25 1.62
N ARG A 229 -6.71 6.88 1.68
CA ARG A 229 -6.05 6.15 0.60
C ARG A 229 -6.76 4.84 0.25
N GLU A 230 -7.31 4.16 1.26
CA GLU A 230 -7.97 2.88 1.09
C GLU A 230 -9.32 2.96 0.36
N THR A 231 -9.88 4.15 0.18
CA THR A 231 -11.07 4.34 -0.66
C THR A 231 -10.87 3.91 -2.12
N SER A 232 -9.61 3.65 -2.53
CA SER A 232 -9.28 3.03 -3.81
C SER A 232 -9.96 1.67 -4.03
N ILE A 233 -10.29 0.94 -2.97
CA ILE A 233 -11.02 -0.32 -3.04
C ILE A 233 -12.44 -0.12 -3.60
N PHE A 234 -13.11 0.99 -3.26
CA PHE A 234 -14.40 1.34 -3.84
C PHE A 234 -14.31 1.41 -5.38
N PHE A 235 -13.30 2.10 -5.91
CA PHE A 235 -13.09 2.16 -7.36
C PHE A 235 -12.70 0.81 -7.96
N SER A 236 -11.97 -0.02 -7.23
CA SER A 236 -11.63 -1.38 -7.68
C SER A 236 -12.87 -2.26 -7.82
N ILE A 237 -13.84 -2.17 -6.90
CA ILE A 237 -15.12 -2.88 -6.98
C ILE A 237 -15.95 -2.35 -8.17
N PHE A 238 -15.98 -1.03 -8.37
CA PHE A 238 -16.68 -0.40 -9.48
C PHE A 238 -16.11 -0.85 -10.83
N ILE A 239 -14.77 -0.85 -10.98
CA ILE A 239 -14.10 -1.37 -12.17
C ILE A 239 -14.41 -2.86 -12.36
N GLY A 240 -14.38 -3.65 -11.30
CA GLY A 240 -14.75 -5.07 -11.32
C GLY A 240 -16.15 -5.29 -11.89
N TYR A 241 -17.12 -4.51 -11.45
CA TYR A 241 -18.50 -4.61 -11.92
C TYR A 241 -18.66 -4.19 -13.39
N PHE A 242 -18.22 -2.98 -13.75
CA PHE A 242 -18.49 -2.43 -15.08
C PHE A 242 -17.60 -3.01 -16.18
N PHE A 243 -16.31 -3.26 -15.90
CA PHE A 243 -15.34 -3.71 -16.91
C PHE A 243 -15.09 -5.21 -16.88
N LEU A 244 -15.11 -5.84 -15.70
CA LEU A 244 -14.84 -7.27 -15.56
C LEU A 244 -16.13 -8.10 -15.45
N LYS A 245 -17.31 -7.45 -15.49
CA LYS A 245 -18.65 -8.07 -15.37
C LYS A 245 -18.77 -8.98 -14.12
N GLU A 246 -18.08 -8.62 -13.04
CA GLU A 246 -18.19 -9.32 -11.78
C GLU A 246 -19.57 -9.09 -11.14
N THR A 247 -20.13 -10.12 -10.51
CA THR A 247 -21.40 -10.00 -9.78
C THR A 247 -21.22 -9.21 -8.49
N ILE A 248 -22.15 -8.29 -8.23
CA ILE A 248 -22.25 -7.60 -6.94
C ILE A 248 -23.15 -8.45 -6.03
N ASN A 249 -22.56 -8.98 -4.97
CA ASN A 249 -23.31 -9.69 -3.93
C ASN A 249 -23.56 -8.77 -2.71
N LEU A 250 -24.45 -9.21 -1.80
CA LEU A 250 -24.80 -8.45 -0.60
C LEU A 250 -23.57 -8.04 0.23
N LYS A 251 -22.53 -8.88 0.29
CA LYS A 251 -21.29 -8.59 1.04
C LYS A 251 -20.54 -7.39 0.43
N LYS A 252 -20.45 -7.32 -0.89
CA LYS A 252 -19.86 -6.17 -1.59
C LYS A 252 -20.64 -4.89 -1.32
N ILE A 253 -21.98 -4.97 -1.32
CA ILE A 253 -22.85 -3.82 -1.02
C ILE A 253 -22.62 -3.32 0.41
N ILE A 254 -22.64 -4.21 1.41
CA ILE A 254 -22.38 -3.84 2.82
C ILE A 254 -21.01 -3.17 2.95
N SER A 255 -19.97 -3.75 2.35
CA SER A 255 -18.62 -3.17 2.37
C SER A 255 -18.59 -1.76 1.78
N ILE A 256 -19.22 -1.56 0.62
CA ILE A 256 -19.31 -0.24 -0.04
C ILE A 256 -20.01 0.77 0.88
N VAL A 257 -21.13 0.40 1.47
CA VAL A 257 -21.92 1.28 2.36
C VAL A 257 -21.06 1.70 3.56
N LEU A 258 -20.40 0.75 4.23
CA LEU A 258 -19.53 1.05 5.37
C LEU A 258 -18.39 2.02 4.99
N ILE A 259 -17.72 1.77 3.86
CA ILE A 259 -16.63 2.63 3.38
C ILE A 259 -17.16 4.03 3.06
N VAL A 260 -18.28 4.14 2.35
CA VAL A 260 -18.85 5.44 1.97
C VAL A 260 -19.26 6.23 3.21
N ILE A 261 -19.94 5.61 4.18
CA ILE A 261 -20.31 6.27 5.45
C ILE A 261 -19.06 6.78 6.17
N GLY A 262 -18.02 5.94 6.28
CA GLY A 262 -16.76 6.34 6.90
C GLY A 262 -16.08 7.50 6.18
N VAL A 263 -16.05 7.52 4.85
CA VAL A 263 -15.46 8.62 4.06
C VAL A 263 -16.23 9.93 4.25
N ILE A 264 -17.58 9.85 4.24
CA ILE A 264 -18.42 11.02 4.49
C ILE A 264 -18.18 11.53 5.91
N GLY A 265 -18.11 10.65 6.90
CA GLY A 265 -17.82 11.02 8.28
C GLY A 265 -16.47 11.74 8.45
N ILE A 266 -15.41 11.28 7.79
CA ILE A 266 -14.10 11.99 7.80
C ILE A 266 -14.21 13.41 7.24
N LYS A 267 -15.07 13.63 6.24
CA LYS A 267 -15.22 14.95 5.61
C LYS A 267 -16.07 15.91 6.43
N LEU A 268 -17.00 15.40 7.22
CA LEU A 268 -17.95 16.23 8.00
C LEU A 268 -17.40 16.62 9.38
N PHE A 269 -16.51 15.84 9.95
CA PHE A 269 -15.96 15.98 11.31
C PHE A 269 -14.44 16.13 11.33
#